data_92cc4f708e95ab96db5b1ee9f8342f35
#
_entry.id   92cc4f708e95ab96db5b1ee9f8342f35
#
_cell.length_a   1.000
_cell.length_b   1.000
_cell.length_c   1.000
_cell.angle_alpha   90.00
_cell.angle_beta   90.00
_cell.angle_gamma   90.00
#
_symmetry.space_group_name_H-M   'P 1'
#
loop_
_entity.id
_entity.type
_entity.pdbx_description
1 polymer ?
#
loop_
_entity_poly.entity_id
_entity_poly.type
_entity_poly.pdbx_seq_one_letter_code
_entity_poly.pdbx_strand_id
1 'polypeptide(L)'
;LNRFGLSVKPDDVISSGQTGVELLATMIPAGAKVLVVGGEGLRKRVIDGGFELVESADEEPAAVIQGFAPDVAWVHLAEAAFAIQKGAKWVATNQDWTLPHERGLAPGNGTLVSAVHTAVGFLPEVAGKPEPAIFGTAIRHFASKRPLFVGDRIDTDIVGANRAGIDSALVLTGVSTKKELLGVKADGRPTYILENLSELHRPYSEPKKTKFGFSCDGAKVELLAGKVRIISGQPGSLEVLKAACAVIWNAPTPIHTLDVEPALYE
;
A
#
# COMPACT_ATOMS: atom_id res chain seq x y z
N LEU A 1 -10.96 12.97 9.95
CA LEU A 1 -12.07 12.64 9.04
C LEU A 1 -13.31 13.50 9.38
N ASN A 2 -13.69 13.62 10.64
CA ASN A 2 -14.86 14.44 11.06
C ASN A 2 -14.75 15.90 10.60
N ARG A 3 -13.54 16.48 10.53
CA ARG A 3 -13.32 17.85 10.00
C ARG A 3 -13.71 17.99 8.52
N PHE A 4 -13.78 16.90 7.78
CA PHE A 4 -14.19 16.85 6.37
C PHE A 4 -15.66 16.44 6.20
N GLY A 5 -16.46 16.46 7.29
CA GLY A 5 -17.88 16.11 7.25
C GLY A 5 -18.18 14.62 7.19
N LEU A 6 -17.17 13.76 7.37
CA LEU A 6 -17.36 12.32 7.42
C LEU A 6 -17.67 11.90 8.86
N SER A 7 -18.84 11.26 9.07
CA SER A 7 -19.20 10.67 10.36
C SER A 7 -18.58 9.28 10.47
N VAL A 8 -17.36 9.21 11.06
CA VAL A 8 -16.64 7.93 11.26
C VAL A 8 -16.44 7.65 12.74
N LYS A 9 -16.58 6.40 13.10
CA LYS A 9 -16.29 5.86 14.43
C LYS A 9 -14.85 5.30 14.45
N PRO A 10 -14.23 5.14 15.63
CA PRO A 10 -12.92 4.49 15.73
C PRO A 10 -12.89 3.11 15.06
N ASP A 11 -13.98 2.35 15.15
CA ASP A 11 -14.11 1.02 14.56
C ASP A 11 -14.20 1.02 13.01
N ASP A 12 -14.46 2.17 12.41
CA ASP A 12 -14.45 2.32 10.95
C ASP A 12 -13.02 2.50 10.40
N VAL A 13 -11.99 2.51 11.27
CA VAL A 13 -10.61 2.81 10.91
C VAL A 13 -9.69 1.66 11.30
N ILE A 14 -9.13 0.99 10.31
CA ILE A 14 -8.05 0.01 10.51
C ILE A 14 -6.69 0.72 10.36
N SER A 15 -5.84 0.59 11.35
CA SER A 15 -4.51 1.18 11.35
C SER A 15 -3.40 0.12 11.26
N SER A 16 -2.26 0.49 10.69
CA SER A 16 -1.08 -0.38 10.65
C SER A 16 -0.58 -0.75 12.05
N GLY A 17 -0.79 0.10 13.05
CA GLY A 17 -0.49 -0.22 14.46
C GLY A 17 -1.37 -1.34 14.99
N GLN A 18 -2.69 -1.33 14.70
CA GLN A 18 -3.59 -2.41 15.06
C GLN A 18 -3.17 -3.72 14.39
N THR A 19 -2.95 -3.68 13.08
CA THR A 19 -2.51 -4.86 12.32
C THR A 19 -1.17 -5.38 12.82
N GLY A 20 -0.23 -4.48 13.20
CA GLY A 20 1.06 -4.87 13.78
C GLY A 20 0.91 -5.64 15.09
N VAL A 21 -0.03 -5.25 15.94
CA VAL A 21 -0.34 -5.97 17.20
C VAL A 21 -1.02 -7.32 16.92
N GLU A 22 -1.95 -7.38 15.96
CA GLU A 22 -2.52 -8.67 15.53
C GLU A 22 -1.45 -9.61 14.95
N LEU A 23 -0.49 -9.08 14.21
CA LEU A 23 0.63 -9.86 13.68
C LEU A 23 1.52 -10.38 14.82
N LEU A 24 1.85 -9.54 15.81
CA LEU A 24 2.56 -9.98 17.02
C LEU A 24 1.86 -11.15 17.72
N ALA A 25 0.52 -11.09 17.83
CA ALA A 25 -0.26 -12.15 18.47
C ALA A 25 -0.18 -13.51 17.74
N THR A 26 0.27 -13.53 16.50
CA THR A 26 0.57 -14.78 15.77
C THR A 26 1.98 -15.30 16.00
N MET A 27 2.88 -14.46 16.53
CA MET A 27 4.32 -14.74 16.63
C MET A 27 4.80 -15.02 18.06
N ILE A 28 4.11 -14.45 19.06
CA ILE A 28 4.47 -14.52 20.47
C ILE A 28 3.25 -14.83 21.35
N PRO A 29 3.40 -15.46 22.52
CA PRO A 29 2.28 -15.77 23.41
C PRO A 29 1.63 -14.50 23.99
N ALA A 30 0.35 -14.61 24.37
CA ALA A 30 -0.36 -13.57 25.10
C ALA A 30 0.38 -13.25 26.43
N GLY A 31 0.39 -11.97 26.82
CA GLY A 31 1.10 -11.48 28.00
C GLY A 31 2.62 -11.37 27.84
N ALA A 32 3.18 -11.71 26.67
CA ALA A 32 4.61 -11.59 26.43
C ALA A 32 5.06 -10.13 26.49
N LYS A 33 6.33 -9.92 26.85
CA LYS A 33 6.98 -8.62 26.88
C LYS A 33 7.26 -8.11 25.45
N VAL A 34 6.93 -6.87 25.20
CA VAL A 34 7.12 -6.20 23.89
C VAL A 34 7.80 -4.86 24.09
N LEU A 35 8.91 -4.66 23.39
CA LEU A 35 9.59 -3.37 23.29
C LEU A 35 8.99 -2.58 22.14
N VAL A 36 8.56 -1.33 22.41
CA VAL A 36 7.91 -0.46 21.42
C VAL A 36 8.84 0.66 21.02
N VAL A 37 9.21 0.70 19.75
CA VAL A 37 9.82 1.87 19.10
C VAL A 37 8.72 2.62 18.36
N GLY A 38 8.19 3.67 18.95
CA GLY A 38 7.06 4.41 18.37
C GLY A 38 6.32 5.25 19.41
N GLY A 39 5.27 5.94 18.95
CA GLY A 39 4.51 6.86 19.79
C GLY A 39 3.46 6.17 20.68
N GLU A 40 2.86 6.98 21.57
CA GLU A 40 1.85 6.55 22.54
C GLU A 40 0.67 5.76 21.92
N GLY A 41 0.24 6.12 20.71
CA GLY A 41 -0.83 5.38 20.02
C GLY A 41 -0.48 3.92 19.77
N LEU A 42 0.78 3.62 19.45
CA LEU A 42 1.26 2.26 19.25
C LEU A 42 1.43 1.53 20.59
N ARG A 43 2.00 2.20 21.59
CA ARG A 43 2.16 1.68 22.97
C ARG A 43 0.80 1.25 23.53
N LYS A 44 -0.20 2.13 23.42
CA LYS A 44 -1.57 1.82 23.85
C LYS A 44 -2.13 0.59 23.11
N ARG A 45 -1.94 0.46 21.81
CA ARG A 45 -2.39 -0.71 21.04
C ARG A 45 -1.76 -2.01 21.51
N VAL A 46 -0.48 -1.98 21.89
CA VAL A 46 0.23 -3.15 22.42
C VAL A 46 -0.36 -3.57 23.76
N ILE A 47 -0.66 -2.62 24.66
CA ILE A 47 -1.33 -2.89 25.94
C ILE A 47 -2.75 -3.45 25.71
N ASP A 48 -3.54 -2.79 24.86
CA ASP A 48 -4.91 -3.21 24.53
C ASP A 48 -4.92 -4.62 23.89
N GLY A 49 -3.82 -5.01 23.21
CA GLY A 49 -3.60 -6.34 22.64
C GLY A 49 -3.19 -7.40 23.66
N GLY A 50 -3.08 -7.04 24.94
CA GLY A 50 -2.77 -7.96 26.04
C GLY A 50 -1.29 -8.28 26.21
N PHE A 51 -0.39 -7.42 25.74
CA PHE A 51 1.06 -7.56 25.91
C PHE A 51 1.58 -6.66 27.01
N GLU A 52 2.71 -7.03 27.60
CA GLU A 52 3.43 -6.24 28.59
C GLU A 52 4.44 -5.32 27.89
N LEU A 53 4.43 -4.02 28.21
CA LEU A 53 5.43 -3.09 27.69
C LEU A 53 6.71 -3.15 28.51
N VAL A 54 7.84 -3.12 27.79
CA VAL A 54 9.17 -2.96 28.37
C VAL A 54 9.95 -1.87 27.63
N GLU A 55 10.94 -1.28 28.29
CA GLU A 55 11.70 -0.14 27.76
C GLU A 55 13.12 -0.51 27.35
N SER A 56 13.63 -1.65 27.78
CA SER A 56 15.00 -2.08 27.54
C SER A 56 15.08 -3.51 27.02
N ALA A 57 16.09 -3.76 26.20
CA ALA A 57 16.49 -5.09 25.75
C ALA A 57 16.95 -6.01 26.89
N ASP A 58 17.33 -5.44 28.05
CA ASP A 58 17.74 -6.22 29.23
C ASP A 58 16.55 -6.83 29.98
N GLU A 59 15.34 -6.38 29.68
CA GLU A 59 14.10 -6.96 30.17
C GLU A 59 13.65 -8.19 29.35
N GLU A 60 14.45 -8.59 28.36
CA GLU A 60 14.25 -9.78 27.52
C GLU A 60 12.88 -9.80 26.79
N PRO A 61 12.56 -8.76 25.99
CA PRO A 61 11.31 -8.76 25.22
C PRO A 61 11.26 -9.92 24.22
N ALA A 62 10.09 -10.55 24.12
CA ALA A 62 9.83 -11.58 23.11
C ALA A 62 9.73 -10.99 21.69
N ALA A 63 9.35 -9.71 21.60
CA ALA A 63 9.28 -9.01 20.32
C ALA A 63 9.56 -7.51 20.44
N VAL A 64 9.94 -6.93 19.30
CA VAL A 64 10.00 -5.49 19.04
C VAL A 64 8.93 -5.13 18.02
N ILE A 65 8.15 -4.08 18.30
CA ILE A 65 7.27 -3.45 17.29
C ILE A 65 7.74 -2.02 17.04
N GLN A 66 7.95 -1.71 15.76
CA GLN A 66 8.49 -0.42 15.33
C GLN A 66 7.50 0.33 14.45
N GLY A 67 7.20 1.57 14.82
CA GLY A 67 6.40 2.53 14.08
C GLY A 67 7.00 3.93 14.19
N PHE A 68 6.49 4.85 13.38
CA PHE A 68 6.97 6.23 13.38
C PHE A 68 6.44 7.00 14.59
N ALA A 69 7.32 7.78 15.22
CA ALA A 69 6.98 8.90 16.07
C ALA A 69 8.09 9.97 15.99
N PRO A 70 7.75 11.28 16.12
CA PRO A 70 8.73 12.36 15.97
C PRO A 70 9.84 12.35 17.03
N ASP A 71 9.59 11.73 18.17
CA ASP A 71 10.48 11.62 19.33
C ASP A 71 11.31 10.34 19.38
N VAL A 72 11.19 9.47 18.35
CA VAL A 72 12.06 8.31 18.22
C VAL A 72 13.51 8.77 18.04
N ALA A 73 14.35 8.42 19.01
CA ALA A 73 15.76 8.76 19.06
C ALA A 73 16.65 7.53 18.85
N TRP A 74 17.95 7.77 18.63
CA TRP A 74 18.93 6.70 18.44
C TRP A 74 18.89 5.64 19.54
N VAL A 75 18.69 6.04 20.81
CA VAL A 75 18.61 5.12 21.94
C VAL A 75 17.51 4.08 21.78
N HIS A 76 16.34 4.47 21.27
CA HIS A 76 15.22 3.54 21.04
C HIS A 76 15.54 2.54 19.92
N LEU A 77 16.25 2.99 18.88
CA LEU A 77 16.69 2.11 17.79
C LEU A 77 17.79 1.14 18.27
N ALA A 78 18.66 1.59 19.17
CA ALA A 78 19.69 0.76 19.77
C ALA A 78 19.09 -0.34 20.65
N GLU A 79 18.13 0.00 21.53
CA GLU A 79 17.40 -1.00 22.35
C GLU A 79 16.67 -2.02 21.48
N ALA A 80 16.01 -1.57 20.40
CA ALA A 80 15.41 -2.48 19.42
C ALA A 80 16.45 -3.43 18.81
N ALA A 81 17.59 -2.90 18.35
CA ALA A 81 18.64 -3.72 17.75
C ALA A 81 19.22 -4.75 18.76
N PHE A 82 19.44 -4.36 20.02
CA PHE A 82 19.92 -5.26 21.06
C PHE A 82 18.91 -6.39 21.35
N ALA A 83 17.63 -6.06 21.47
CA ALA A 83 16.57 -7.05 21.68
C ALA A 83 16.48 -8.04 20.51
N ILE A 84 16.51 -7.53 19.27
CA ILE A 84 16.44 -8.34 18.05
C ILE A 84 17.66 -9.27 17.93
N GLN A 85 18.86 -8.81 18.27
CA GLN A 85 20.08 -9.62 18.28
C GLN A 85 20.03 -10.73 19.34
N LYS A 86 19.28 -10.52 20.43
CA LYS A 86 19.00 -11.53 21.47
C LYS A 86 17.88 -12.50 21.05
N GLY A 87 17.27 -12.35 19.88
CA GLY A 87 16.28 -13.28 19.32
C GLY A 87 14.83 -12.80 19.38
N ALA A 88 14.56 -11.55 19.79
CA ALA A 88 13.23 -10.98 19.76
C ALA A 88 12.68 -10.95 18.33
N LYS A 89 11.40 -11.27 18.14
CA LYS A 89 10.70 -11.09 16.87
C LYS A 89 10.63 -9.61 16.52
N TRP A 90 10.62 -9.26 15.24
CA TRP A 90 10.60 -7.87 14.82
C TRP A 90 9.47 -7.60 13.84
N VAL A 91 8.57 -6.68 14.21
CA VAL A 91 7.45 -6.22 13.39
C VAL A 91 7.57 -4.73 13.15
N ALA A 92 7.40 -4.29 11.91
CA ALA A 92 7.25 -2.87 11.55
C ALA A 92 5.81 -2.57 11.15
N THR A 93 5.27 -1.44 11.62
CA THR A 93 3.91 -1.03 11.26
C THR A 93 3.81 -0.61 9.79
N ASN A 94 4.85 -0.03 9.22
CA ASN A 94 4.99 0.33 7.82
C ASN A 94 6.47 0.51 7.44
N GLN A 95 6.74 0.64 6.15
CA GLN A 95 8.07 0.90 5.59
C GLN A 95 8.10 2.15 4.70
N ASP A 96 7.28 3.15 4.97
CA ASP A 96 7.30 4.40 4.23
C ASP A 96 8.66 5.10 4.43
N TRP A 97 9.39 5.30 3.34
CA TRP A 97 10.73 5.89 3.38
C TRP A 97 10.72 7.34 3.82
N THR A 98 9.71 8.08 3.37
CA THR A 98 9.58 9.52 3.64
C THR A 98 8.16 9.85 4.06
N LEU A 99 8.04 10.94 4.80
CA LEU A 99 6.77 11.55 5.18
C LEU A 99 6.71 12.97 4.61
N PRO A 100 5.65 13.34 3.88
CA PRO A 100 5.43 14.71 3.47
C PRO A 100 5.13 15.58 4.69
N HIS A 101 5.80 16.71 4.80
CA HIS A 101 5.63 17.70 5.87
C HIS A 101 5.61 19.09 5.24
N GLU A 102 5.00 20.08 5.90
CA GLU A 102 4.94 21.47 5.41
C GLU A 102 6.32 22.06 5.05
N ARG A 103 7.38 21.60 5.71
CA ARG A 103 8.78 22.06 5.51
C ARG A 103 9.54 21.25 4.46
N GLY A 104 8.92 20.21 3.86
CA GLY A 104 9.56 19.31 2.90
C GLY A 104 9.37 17.82 3.25
N LEU A 105 10.16 16.95 2.63
CA LEU A 105 10.15 15.52 2.93
C LEU A 105 10.98 15.22 4.18
N ALA A 106 10.38 14.54 5.14
CA ALA A 106 11.04 14.05 6.36
C ALA A 106 11.27 12.52 6.28
N PRO A 107 12.25 11.96 7.04
CA PRO A 107 12.41 10.51 7.15
C PRO A 107 11.15 9.84 7.71
N GLY A 108 10.68 8.79 7.04
CA GLY A 108 9.58 7.94 7.50
C GLY A 108 10.05 6.76 8.33
N ASN A 109 9.12 5.90 8.75
CA ASN A 109 9.45 4.70 9.53
C ASN A 109 10.39 3.75 8.78
N GLY A 110 10.27 3.64 7.45
CA GLY A 110 11.16 2.81 6.63
C GLY A 110 12.63 3.20 6.74
N THR A 111 12.93 4.50 6.87
CA THR A 111 14.30 4.99 7.12
C THR A 111 14.81 4.56 8.50
N LEU A 112 13.95 4.62 9.54
CA LEU A 112 14.30 4.17 10.89
C LEU A 112 14.44 2.64 10.94
N VAL A 113 13.57 1.90 10.26
CA VAL A 113 13.70 0.44 10.07
C VAL A 113 15.02 0.09 9.38
N SER A 114 15.41 0.85 8.35
CA SER A 114 16.69 0.63 7.67
C SER A 114 17.90 0.82 8.60
N ALA A 115 17.84 1.77 9.53
CA ALA A 115 18.89 1.96 10.52
C ALA A 115 19.04 0.74 11.46
N VAL A 116 17.94 0.18 11.96
CA VAL A 116 17.94 -1.06 12.77
C VAL A 116 18.39 -2.26 11.93
N HIS A 117 17.85 -2.39 10.68
CA HIS A 117 18.25 -3.44 9.75
C HIS A 117 19.76 -3.49 9.50
N THR A 118 20.39 -2.31 9.34
CA THR A 118 21.84 -2.23 9.15
C THR A 118 22.63 -2.84 10.33
N ALA A 119 22.09 -2.72 11.55
CA ALA A 119 22.73 -3.27 12.75
C ALA A 119 22.45 -4.76 12.94
N VAL A 120 21.27 -5.28 12.53
CA VAL A 120 20.85 -6.65 12.83
C VAL A 120 20.97 -7.61 11.64
N GLY A 121 21.02 -7.12 10.40
CA GLY A 121 21.26 -7.90 9.18
C GLY A 121 20.01 -8.53 8.53
N PHE A 122 18.80 -8.35 9.07
CA PHE A 122 17.56 -8.85 8.47
C PHE A 122 16.41 -7.85 8.63
N LEU A 123 15.35 -8.02 7.83
CA LEU A 123 14.19 -7.13 7.80
C LEU A 123 13.08 -7.59 8.74
N PRO A 124 12.23 -6.65 9.25
CA PRO A 124 11.06 -6.99 10.04
C PRO A 124 9.97 -7.65 9.19
N GLU A 125 9.04 -8.32 9.84
CA GLU A 125 7.73 -8.55 9.25
C GLU A 125 6.93 -7.25 9.25
N VAL A 126 6.27 -6.93 8.12
CA VAL A 126 5.61 -5.65 7.91
C VAL A 126 4.11 -5.82 7.98
N ALA A 127 3.46 -5.02 8.83
CA ALA A 127 2.01 -5.06 8.98
C ALA A 127 1.26 -4.20 7.96
N GLY A 128 1.89 -3.10 7.51
CA GLY A 128 1.30 -2.12 6.59
C GLY A 128 1.40 -2.52 5.13
N LYS A 129 0.71 -1.74 4.27
CA LYS A 129 0.79 -1.86 2.81
C LYS A 129 2.26 -1.78 2.31
N PRO A 130 2.67 -2.53 1.29
CA PRO A 130 1.87 -3.42 0.44
C PRO A 130 1.67 -4.83 0.97
N GLU A 131 2.00 -5.11 2.23
CA GLU A 131 1.84 -6.46 2.77
C GLU A 131 0.36 -6.79 3.03
N PRO A 132 -0.08 -8.06 2.83
CA PRO A 132 -1.49 -8.44 2.85
C PRO A 132 -2.13 -8.38 4.25
N ALA A 133 -1.35 -8.28 5.32
CA ALA A 133 -1.84 -8.34 6.68
C ALA A 133 -2.94 -7.31 6.99
N ILE A 134 -2.76 -6.04 6.60
CA ILE A 134 -3.72 -4.96 6.87
C ILE A 134 -5.05 -5.18 6.12
N PHE A 135 -5.01 -5.72 4.91
CA PHE A 135 -6.22 -6.06 4.14
C PHE A 135 -6.97 -7.21 4.81
N GLY A 136 -6.25 -8.25 5.26
CA GLY A 136 -6.84 -9.36 6.02
C GLY A 136 -7.50 -8.89 7.31
N THR A 137 -6.85 -8.00 8.07
CA THR A 137 -7.44 -7.37 9.27
C THR A 137 -8.74 -6.64 8.92
N ALA A 138 -8.75 -5.80 7.87
CA ALA A 138 -9.94 -5.08 7.46
C ALA A 138 -11.08 -6.03 7.03
N ILE A 139 -10.78 -7.06 6.24
CA ILE A 139 -11.78 -8.05 5.80
C ILE A 139 -12.42 -8.76 6.98
N ARG A 140 -11.63 -9.21 7.95
CA ARG A 140 -12.14 -9.86 9.16
C ARG A 140 -12.98 -8.91 10.01
N HIS A 141 -12.48 -7.70 10.22
CA HIS A 141 -13.15 -6.70 11.06
C HIS A 141 -14.53 -6.31 10.51
N PHE A 142 -14.63 -6.05 9.21
CA PHE A 142 -15.88 -5.68 8.56
C PHE A 142 -16.72 -6.89 8.07
N ALA A 143 -16.24 -8.12 8.26
CA ALA A 143 -16.87 -9.34 7.76
C ALA A 143 -17.26 -9.25 6.27
N SER A 144 -16.42 -8.58 5.46
CA SER A 144 -16.71 -8.31 4.04
C SER A 144 -16.53 -9.56 3.19
N LYS A 145 -17.54 -9.91 2.41
CA LYS A 145 -17.49 -11.05 1.47
C LYS A 145 -16.93 -10.66 0.09
N ARG A 146 -17.04 -9.40 -0.28
CA ARG A 146 -16.58 -8.85 -1.57
C ARG A 146 -15.97 -7.47 -1.32
N PRO A 147 -14.80 -7.40 -0.68
CA PRO A 147 -14.14 -6.13 -0.44
C PRO A 147 -13.62 -5.54 -1.75
N LEU A 148 -13.73 -4.23 -1.87
CA LEU A 148 -13.04 -3.42 -2.88
C LEU A 148 -12.08 -2.48 -2.15
N PHE A 149 -10.81 -2.56 -2.47
CA PHE A 149 -9.85 -1.60 -1.97
C PHE A 149 -9.67 -0.44 -2.96
N VAL A 150 -9.83 0.78 -2.49
CA VAL A 150 -9.66 1.99 -3.30
C VAL A 150 -8.43 2.74 -2.80
N GLY A 151 -7.49 3.02 -3.69
CA GLY A 151 -6.26 3.72 -3.35
C GLY A 151 -5.70 4.51 -4.52
N ASP A 152 -4.70 5.33 -4.25
CA ASP A 152 -4.07 6.24 -5.22
C ASP A 152 -2.60 5.88 -5.50
N ARG A 153 -2.09 4.83 -4.85
CA ARG A 153 -0.71 4.38 -5.03
C ARG A 153 -0.66 2.95 -5.54
N ILE A 154 0.00 2.79 -6.69
CA ILE A 154 0.18 1.46 -7.28
C ILE A 154 1.08 0.60 -6.40
N ASP A 155 2.22 1.14 -5.95
CA ASP A 155 3.27 0.42 -5.22
C ASP A 155 2.84 -0.13 -3.85
N THR A 156 1.87 0.50 -3.20
CA THR A 156 1.39 0.10 -1.87
C THR A 156 -0.05 -0.36 -1.87
N ASP A 157 -0.96 0.41 -2.49
CA ASP A 157 -2.39 0.16 -2.42
C ASP A 157 -2.81 -0.98 -3.35
N ILE A 158 -2.46 -0.86 -4.63
CA ILE A 158 -2.89 -1.82 -5.66
C ILE A 158 -2.12 -3.13 -5.52
N VAL A 159 -0.79 -3.05 -5.37
CA VAL A 159 0.03 -4.24 -5.13
C VAL A 159 -0.42 -4.98 -3.87
N GLY A 160 -0.72 -4.24 -2.79
CA GLY A 160 -1.18 -4.85 -1.55
C GLY A 160 -2.54 -5.52 -1.67
N ALA A 161 -3.52 -4.88 -2.32
CA ALA A 161 -4.84 -5.46 -2.58
C ALA A 161 -4.72 -6.73 -3.45
N ASN A 162 -3.90 -6.68 -4.51
CA ASN A 162 -3.67 -7.82 -5.40
C ASN A 162 -3.00 -8.99 -4.65
N ARG A 163 -1.99 -8.72 -3.79
CA ARG A 163 -1.38 -9.74 -2.92
C ARG A 163 -2.36 -10.34 -1.92
N ALA A 164 -3.32 -9.54 -1.45
CA ALA A 164 -4.39 -10.01 -0.57
C ALA A 164 -5.51 -10.74 -1.31
N GLY A 165 -5.47 -10.80 -2.64
CA GLY A 165 -6.46 -11.47 -3.48
C GLY A 165 -7.83 -10.78 -3.53
N ILE A 166 -7.87 -9.44 -3.36
CA ILE A 166 -9.08 -8.64 -3.40
C ILE A 166 -9.08 -7.67 -4.58
N ASP A 167 -10.29 -7.30 -5.03
CA ASP A 167 -10.45 -6.30 -6.07
C ASP A 167 -9.90 -4.94 -5.63
N SER A 168 -9.26 -4.25 -6.58
CA SER A 168 -8.66 -2.94 -6.36
C SER A 168 -9.13 -1.90 -7.37
N ALA A 169 -9.28 -0.65 -6.92
CA ALA A 169 -9.57 0.49 -7.76
C ALA A 169 -8.48 1.56 -7.55
N LEU A 170 -7.79 1.92 -8.64
CA LEU A 170 -6.87 3.03 -8.64
C LEU A 170 -7.64 4.32 -8.95
N VAL A 171 -7.53 5.33 -8.07
CA VAL A 171 -8.02 6.69 -8.32
C VAL A 171 -6.87 7.58 -8.78
N LEU A 172 -7.09 8.35 -9.86
CA LEU A 172 -6.07 9.16 -10.53
C LEU A 172 -5.91 10.57 -9.90
N THR A 173 -6.56 10.81 -8.76
CA THR A 173 -6.48 12.10 -8.05
C THR A 173 -5.34 12.21 -7.05
N GLY A 174 -4.51 11.18 -6.92
CA GLY A 174 -3.45 11.09 -5.92
C GLY A 174 -2.04 11.01 -6.50
N VAL A 175 -1.25 10.05 -6.01
CA VAL A 175 0.20 9.98 -6.23
C VAL A 175 0.57 9.33 -7.55
N SER A 176 -0.03 8.18 -7.88
CA SER A 176 0.34 7.43 -9.09
C SER A 176 -0.17 8.10 -10.37
N THR A 177 0.67 8.11 -11.38
CA THR A 177 0.42 8.76 -12.67
C THR A 177 -0.13 7.80 -13.71
N LYS A 178 -0.80 8.34 -14.75
CA LYS A 178 -1.24 7.58 -15.93
C LYS A 178 -0.07 6.82 -16.59
N LYS A 179 1.10 7.47 -16.66
CA LYS A 179 2.31 6.89 -17.25
C LYS A 179 2.81 5.66 -16.47
N GLU A 180 2.85 5.76 -15.14
CA GLU A 180 3.20 4.62 -14.28
C GLU A 180 2.22 3.47 -14.47
N LEU A 181 0.91 3.79 -14.53
CA LEU A 181 -0.15 2.79 -14.72
C LEU A 181 0.00 2.02 -16.03
N LEU A 182 0.32 2.69 -17.14
CA LEU A 182 0.55 2.01 -18.42
C LEU A 182 1.68 0.99 -18.33
N GLY A 183 2.75 1.32 -17.60
CA GLY A 183 3.97 0.52 -17.47
C GLY A 183 3.98 -0.52 -16.36
N VAL A 184 2.91 -0.60 -15.59
CA VAL A 184 2.89 -1.42 -14.38
C VAL A 184 2.99 -2.92 -14.67
N LYS A 185 3.70 -3.64 -13.81
CA LYS A 185 3.76 -5.11 -13.82
C LYS A 185 2.41 -5.73 -13.43
N ALA A 186 2.26 -7.02 -13.66
CA ALA A 186 1.00 -7.72 -13.42
C ALA A 186 0.48 -7.59 -11.97
N ASP A 187 1.37 -7.60 -10.99
CA ASP A 187 1.04 -7.46 -9.56
C ASP A 187 0.53 -6.06 -9.15
N GLY A 188 0.81 -5.02 -9.96
CA GLY A 188 0.33 -3.66 -9.73
C GLY A 188 -0.84 -3.25 -10.62
N ARG A 189 -1.44 -4.15 -11.41
CA ARG A 189 -2.59 -3.82 -12.27
C ARG A 189 -3.87 -3.78 -11.44
N PRO A 190 -4.57 -2.62 -11.36
CA PRO A 190 -5.83 -2.54 -10.65
C PRO A 190 -6.96 -3.27 -11.40
N THR A 191 -7.97 -3.75 -10.66
CA THR A 191 -9.21 -4.27 -11.24
C THR A 191 -10.00 -3.15 -11.93
N TYR A 192 -10.01 -1.96 -11.31
CA TYR A 192 -10.73 -0.78 -11.80
C TYR A 192 -9.82 0.45 -11.85
N ILE A 193 -10.01 1.30 -12.86
CA ILE A 193 -9.33 2.59 -13.01
C ILE A 193 -10.40 3.68 -12.97
N LEU A 194 -10.28 4.62 -12.04
CA LEU A 194 -11.26 5.67 -11.77
C LEU A 194 -10.57 7.04 -11.86
N GLU A 195 -11.24 8.01 -12.49
CA GLU A 195 -10.74 9.40 -12.49
C GLU A 195 -10.71 9.96 -11.08
N ASN A 196 -11.80 9.73 -10.31
CA ASN A 196 -11.93 10.15 -8.92
C ASN A 196 -12.98 9.27 -8.19
N LEU A 197 -13.17 9.50 -6.89
CA LEU A 197 -14.10 8.70 -6.07
C LEU A 197 -15.58 8.79 -6.49
N SER A 198 -16.02 9.84 -7.21
CA SER A 198 -17.41 9.94 -7.66
C SER A 198 -17.78 8.90 -8.71
N GLU A 199 -16.78 8.34 -9.39
CA GLU A 199 -16.98 7.23 -10.34
C GLU A 199 -17.50 5.93 -9.69
N LEU A 200 -17.33 5.75 -8.38
CA LEU A 200 -17.90 4.62 -7.63
C LEU A 200 -19.44 4.57 -7.67
N HIS A 201 -20.09 5.68 -8.01
CA HIS A 201 -21.55 5.78 -8.14
C HIS A 201 -22.03 5.55 -9.58
N ARG A 202 -21.15 5.21 -10.52
CA ARG A 202 -21.47 5.00 -11.93
C ARG A 202 -21.17 3.55 -12.33
N PRO A 203 -21.91 3.00 -13.32
CA PRO A 203 -21.53 1.72 -13.92
C PRO A 203 -20.12 1.79 -14.49
N TYR A 204 -19.30 0.79 -14.21
CA TYR A 204 -17.95 0.71 -14.74
C TYR A 204 -17.97 0.15 -16.17
N SER A 205 -17.34 0.88 -17.08
CA SER A 205 -17.17 0.44 -18.47
C SER A 205 -15.84 -0.29 -18.61
N GLU A 206 -15.92 -1.57 -18.92
CA GLU A 206 -14.76 -2.41 -19.16
C GLU A 206 -14.24 -2.26 -20.60
N PRO A 207 -12.91 -2.26 -20.81
CA PRO A 207 -12.34 -2.33 -22.15
C PRO A 207 -12.72 -3.63 -22.87
N LYS A 208 -13.23 -3.53 -24.10
CA LYS A 208 -13.62 -4.64 -24.94
C LYS A 208 -12.58 -4.88 -26.03
N LYS A 209 -12.17 -6.14 -26.20
CA LYS A 209 -11.20 -6.54 -27.22
C LYS A 209 -11.75 -6.26 -28.63
N THR A 210 -10.91 -5.71 -29.50
CA THR A 210 -11.16 -5.49 -30.94
C THR A 210 -10.16 -6.29 -31.77
N LYS A 211 -10.21 -6.16 -33.09
CA LYS A 211 -9.30 -6.91 -33.98
C LYS A 211 -7.81 -6.60 -33.70
N PHE A 212 -7.47 -5.34 -33.41
CA PHE A 212 -6.09 -4.91 -33.28
C PHE A 212 -5.79 -4.21 -31.94
N GLY A 213 -6.72 -4.23 -30.99
CA GLY A 213 -6.53 -3.58 -29.69
C GLY A 213 -7.75 -3.69 -28.79
N PHE A 214 -8.12 -2.57 -28.13
CA PHE A 214 -9.26 -2.49 -27.23
C PHE A 214 -10.05 -1.20 -27.42
N SER A 215 -11.32 -1.23 -27.07
CA SER A 215 -12.21 -0.08 -27.05
C SER A 215 -12.90 0.06 -25.69
N CYS A 216 -13.19 1.28 -25.26
CA CYS A 216 -13.93 1.61 -24.05
C CYS A 216 -14.77 2.87 -24.31
N ASP A 217 -16.10 2.78 -24.21
CA ASP A 217 -17.05 3.90 -24.36
C ASP A 217 -16.74 4.86 -25.52
N GLY A 218 -16.56 4.31 -26.72
CA GLY A 218 -16.26 5.09 -27.92
C GLY A 218 -14.79 5.42 -28.15
N ALA A 219 -13.95 5.31 -27.12
CA ALA A 219 -12.51 5.36 -27.28
C ALA A 219 -11.99 4.04 -27.88
N LYS A 220 -10.93 4.12 -28.69
CA LYS A 220 -10.28 2.94 -29.30
C LYS A 220 -8.78 3.16 -29.37
N VAL A 221 -8.02 2.18 -28.86
CA VAL A 221 -6.56 2.14 -28.92
C VAL A 221 -6.13 0.84 -29.60
N GLU A 222 -5.16 0.92 -30.51
CA GLU A 222 -4.64 -0.23 -31.23
C GLU A 222 -3.13 -0.39 -31.07
N LEU A 223 -2.69 -1.64 -31.17
CA LEU A 223 -1.29 -2.03 -31.26
C LEU A 223 -1.01 -2.63 -32.64
N LEU A 224 -0.26 -1.90 -33.47
CA LEU A 224 0.13 -2.31 -34.80
C LEU A 224 1.63 -2.11 -35.00
N ALA A 225 2.34 -3.14 -35.40
CA ALA A 225 3.79 -3.11 -35.64
C ALA A 225 4.59 -2.48 -34.50
N GLY A 226 4.24 -2.81 -33.25
CA GLY A 226 4.90 -2.27 -32.06
C GLY A 226 4.49 -0.86 -31.66
N LYS A 227 3.54 -0.23 -32.36
CA LYS A 227 3.06 1.12 -32.09
C LYS A 227 1.69 1.10 -31.42
N VAL A 228 1.57 1.72 -30.24
CA VAL A 228 0.31 1.92 -29.51
C VAL A 228 -0.23 3.32 -29.85
N ARG A 229 -1.40 3.39 -30.47
CA ARG A 229 -1.97 4.66 -30.99
C ARG A 229 -3.45 4.81 -30.66
N ILE A 230 -3.87 6.03 -30.42
CA ILE A 230 -5.29 6.40 -30.31
C ILE A 230 -5.89 6.38 -31.71
N ILE A 231 -6.95 5.60 -31.90
CA ILE A 231 -7.73 5.54 -33.15
C ILE A 231 -8.98 6.43 -33.03
N SER A 232 -9.60 6.44 -31.85
CA SER A 232 -10.72 7.33 -31.53
C SER A 232 -10.78 7.59 -30.02
N GLY A 233 -11.43 8.68 -29.64
CA GLY A 233 -11.53 9.14 -28.25
C GLY A 233 -10.72 10.41 -28.01
N GLN A 234 -11.02 11.11 -26.93
CA GLN A 234 -10.31 12.31 -26.53
C GLN A 234 -8.99 11.93 -25.85
N PRO A 235 -7.83 12.41 -26.32
CA PRO A 235 -6.55 12.24 -25.62
C PRO A 235 -6.67 12.65 -24.14
N GLY A 236 -6.06 11.88 -23.26
CA GLY A 236 -6.11 12.13 -21.81
C GLY A 236 -7.40 11.69 -21.10
N SER A 237 -8.45 11.27 -21.84
CA SER A 237 -9.68 10.77 -21.20
C SER A 237 -9.46 9.42 -20.51
N LEU A 238 -10.32 9.13 -19.52
CA LEU A 238 -10.30 7.86 -18.77
C LEU A 238 -10.54 6.66 -19.68
N GLU A 239 -11.43 6.78 -20.67
CA GLU A 239 -11.78 5.73 -21.63
C GLU A 239 -10.60 5.37 -22.53
N VAL A 240 -9.85 6.38 -22.99
CA VAL A 240 -8.61 6.18 -23.75
C VAL A 240 -7.56 5.51 -22.89
N LEU A 241 -7.39 5.95 -21.64
CA LEU A 241 -6.44 5.34 -20.70
C LEU A 241 -6.79 3.88 -20.41
N LYS A 242 -8.06 3.56 -20.13
CA LYS A 242 -8.52 2.18 -19.91
C LYS A 242 -8.24 1.29 -21.14
N ALA A 243 -8.56 1.77 -22.34
CA ALA A 243 -8.28 1.04 -23.57
C ALA A 243 -6.77 0.86 -23.79
N ALA A 244 -5.95 1.88 -23.50
CA ALA A 244 -4.48 1.81 -23.59
C ALA A 244 -3.88 0.83 -22.62
N CYS A 245 -4.31 0.83 -21.34
CA CYS A 245 -3.91 -0.15 -20.34
C CYS A 245 -4.23 -1.57 -20.83
N ALA A 246 -5.44 -1.80 -21.31
CA ALA A 246 -5.83 -3.11 -21.82
C ALA A 246 -4.98 -3.55 -23.02
N VAL A 247 -4.64 -2.65 -23.95
CA VAL A 247 -3.75 -2.94 -25.09
C VAL A 247 -2.36 -3.33 -24.60
N ILE A 248 -1.75 -2.50 -23.74
CA ILE A 248 -0.35 -2.66 -23.28
C ILE A 248 -0.24 -3.90 -22.39
N TRP A 249 -1.17 -4.10 -21.46
CA TRP A 249 -1.13 -5.23 -20.53
C TRP A 249 -1.37 -6.59 -21.18
N ASN A 250 -1.99 -6.61 -22.37
CA ASN A 250 -2.19 -7.80 -23.17
C ASN A 250 -1.23 -7.89 -24.37
N ALA A 251 -0.28 -6.95 -24.49
CA ALA A 251 0.72 -7.00 -25.55
C ALA A 251 1.63 -8.24 -25.40
N PRO A 252 2.06 -8.86 -26.51
CA PRO A 252 2.95 -10.02 -26.49
C PRO A 252 4.39 -9.66 -26.07
N THR A 253 4.72 -8.36 -26.06
CA THR A 253 6.06 -7.84 -25.76
C THR A 253 5.98 -6.81 -24.64
N PRO A 254 7.06 -6.65 -23.84
CA PRO A 254 7.10 -5.68 -22.76
C PRO A 254 6.94 -4.24 -23.26
N ILE A 255 6.36 -3.35 -22.41
CA ILE A 255 6.07 -1.96 -22.77
C ILE A 255 7.30 -1.19 -23.27
N HIS A 256 8.48 -1.44 -22.73
CA HIS A 256 9.71 -0.74 -23.13
C HIS A 256 10.15 -1.04 -24.57
N THR A 257 9.54 -2.04 -25.22
CA THR A 257 9.74 -2.36 -26.65
C THR A 257 8.66 -1.74 -27.54
N LEU A 258 7.66 -1.09 -26.95
CA LEU A 258 6.55 -0.48 -27.66
C LEU A 258 6.78 1.03 -27.86
N ASP A 259 6.39 1.51 -29.03
CA ASP A 259 6.29 2.96 -29.32
C ASP A 259 4.92 3.45 -28.85
N VAL A 260 4.85 3.99 -27.62
CA VAL A 260 3.61 4.44 -26.97
C VAL A 260 3.42 5.93 -27.22
N GLU A 261 2.26 6.29 -27.81
CA GLU A 261 1.90 7.68 -28.08
C GLU A 261 1.80 8.50 -26.78
N PRO A 262 2.50 9.67 -26.65
CA PRO A 262 2.49 10.49 -25.44
C PRO A 262 1.08 10.93 -24.99
N ALA A 263 0.20 11.22 -25.93
CA ALA A 263 -1.20 11.62 -25.68
C ALA A 263 -2.03 10.56 -24.92
N LEU A 264 -1.49 9.34 -24.71
CA LEU A 264 -2.11 8.30 -23.88
C LEU A 264 -1.93 8.53 -22.38
N TYR A 265 -0.94 9.34 -21.97
CA TYR A 265 -0.58 9.55 -20.56
C TYR A 265 -0.33 11.01 -20.18
N GLU A 266 -0.41 11.94 -21.10
CA GLU A 266 -0.48 13.39 -20.87
C GLU A 266 -1.95 13.81 -20.67
#